data_282c7ce441081ee98ed09493f88a7ed3
#
_entry.id   282c7ce441081ee98ed09493f88a7ed3
#
_cell.length_a   1.000
_cell.length_b   1.000
_cell.length_c   1.000
_cell.angle_alpha   90.00
_cell.angle_beta   90.00
_cell.angle_gamma   90.00
#
_symmetry.space_group_name_H-M   'P 1'
#
loop_
_entity.id
_entity.type
_entity.pdbx_description
1 polymer ?
#
loop_
_entity_poly.entity_id
_entity_poly.type
_entity_poly.pdbx_seq_one_letter_code
_entity_poly.pdbx_strand_id
1 'polypeptide(L)'
;VSVSVDFVVLLGVLAPLVGALVVLVADVIWPRQQRLPYVLAFVSLLVAVWAPYQALAQGRGDTTSTLCLPSQPTAVCLYSVSSASALLQVVAILGAFLALLLAWPSEEHTPADRTSVMVMLVLAATGGAVGVAGAHDIASWIIALEIATVPIIVLVALPGTKAALSGAVQLLTTSLISVGLLALAAAMWFVATGSLLISADTVLRSAASGPTRALLTLSVVLFLAGIGFKLSLAPFHAWTPTAYAGAPLPIATFLSGVSKVAALAALIVIIQALSSLGAAGVAAVAVLSVLSMTLGNLVALRQNDVVRLLAWSTIAQAGWIALPLVSPSSAATRAAVVYLSAYVVATVLAFSVVVAVVARYGQVRSGAAAQIPGAGIADLSGGLASGRMIGSYSGLLRRSAFLGGGLALALTSLAGIPPGLLGLVAKVGALRPVLAEGWWVLAVLVAVNVVLGVAVYFRWFRVLLADDPAGFTPGPERAHPSVALAVAIGSALLLVLSVMPAWLTNLLG
;
A
#
# COMPACT_ATOMS: atom_id res chain seq x y z
N VAL A 1 33.07 -13.61 -15.68
CA VAL A 1 32.47 -13.33 -14.36
C VAL A 1 31.22 -14.21 -14.25
N SER A 2 31.26 -15.24 -13.41
CA SER A 2 30.06 -16.07 -13.15
C SER A 2 29.22 -15.42 -12.04
N VAL A 3 27.97 -15.12 -12.36
CA VAL A 3 26.99 -14.63 -11.37
C VAL A 3 26.34 -15.85 -10.71
N SER A 4 26.34 -15.93 -9.38
CA SER A 4 25.58 -16.96 -8.69
C SER A 4 24.11 -16.59 -8.64
N VAL A 5 23.24 -17.49 -9.11
CA VAL A 5 21.79 -17.27 -9.15
C VAL A 5 21.10 -18.35 -8.33
N ASP A 6 20.38 -17.93 -7.30
CA ASP A 6 19.46 -18.78 -6.55
C ASP A 6 18.01 -18.45 -6.94
N PHE A 7 17.41 -19.33 -7.72
CA PHE A 7 16.04 -19.17 -8.19
C PHE A 7 15.00 -19.27 -7.07
N VAL A 8 15.30 -19.95 -5.96
CA VAL A 8 14.38 -20.07 -4.83
C VAL A 8 14.17 -18.69 -4.18
N VAL A 9 15.24 -17.93 -4.00
CA VAL A 9 15.17 -16.55 -3.47
C VAL A 9 14.40 -15.62 -4.41
N LEU A 10 14.48 -15.86 -5.72
CA LEU A 10 13.77 -15.08 -6.73
C LEU A 10 12.30 -15.48 -6.92
N LEU A 11 11.83 -16.59 -6.35
CA LEU A 11 10.43 -17.04 -6.50
C LEU A 11 9.42 -15.96 -6.12
N GLY A 12 9.71 -15.16 -5.08
CA GLY A 12 8.85 -14.06 -4.67
C GLY A 12 8.55 -13.07 -5.80
N VAL A 13 9.53 -12.79 -6.66
CA VAL A 13 9.41 -11.88 -7.81
C VAL A 13 8.96 -12.62 -9.05
N LEU A 14 9.58 -13.76 -9.36
CA LEU A 14 9.36 -14.47 -10.61
C LEU A 14 7.98 -15.12 -10.68
N ALA A 15 7.47 -15.66 -9.57
CA ALA A 15 6.19 -16.36 -9.60
C ALA A 15 5.03 -15.42 -10.00
N PRO A 16 4.86 -14.19 -9.47
CA PRO A 16 3.82 -13.29 -9.95
C PRO A 16 4.05 -12.84 -11.40
N LEU A 17 5.30 -12.60 -11.83
CA LEU A 17 5.59 -12.17 -13.20
C LEU A 17 5.33 -13.30 -14.21
N VAL A 18 5.77 -14.51 -13.91
CA VAL A 18 5.47 -15.69 -14.73
C VAL A 18 3.97 -15.98 -14.71
N GLY A 19 3.33 -15.86 -13.54
CA GLY A 19 1.88 -15.99 -13.40
C GLY A 19 1.11 -15.00 -14.29
N ALA A 20 1.59 -13.76 -14.41
CA ALA A 20 1.00 -12.77 -15.31
C ALA A 20 1.07 -13.22 -16.78
N LEU A 21 2.20 -13.79 -17.21
CA LEU A 21 2.37 -14.35 -18.56
C LEU A 21 1.49 -15.59 -18.76
N VAL A 22 1.41 -16.47 -17.76
CA VAL A 22 0.55 -17.67 -17.83
C VAL A 22 -0.92 -17.28 -17.94
N VAL A 23 -1.38 -16.27 -17.21
CA VAL A 23 -2.74 -15.72 -17.33
C VAL A 23 -2.98 -15.18 -18.73
N LEU A 24 -2.04 -14.45 -19.32
CA LEU A 24 -2.14 -13.94 -20.69
C LEU A 24 -2.28 -15.08 -21.71
N VAL A 25 -1.42 -16.10 -21.62
CA VAL A 25 -1.47 -17.27 -22.50
C VAL A 25 -2.77 -18.05 -22.33
N ALA A 26 -3.21 -18.25 -21.08
CA ALA A 26 -4.45 -18.93 -20.77
C ALA A 26 -5.68 -18.19 -21.36
N ASP A 27 -5.68 -16.87 -21.35
CA ASP A 27 -6.75 -16.06 -21.94
C ASP A 27 -6.85 -16.24 -23.46
N VAL A 28 -5.72 -16.35 -24.15
CA VAL A 28 -5.69 -16.64 -25.60
C VAL A 28 -6.26 -18.04 -25.90
N ILE A 29 -5.96 -19.03 -25.07
CA ILE A 29 -6.41 -20.42 -25.27
C ILE A 29 -7.88 -20.61 -24.83
N TRP A 30 -8.28 -19.98 -23.72
CA TRP A 30 -9.61 -20.12 -23.12
C TRP A 30 -10.27 -18.76 -22.85
N PRO A 31 -10.59 -17.95 -23.85
CA PRO A 31 -10.97 -16.54 -23.72
C PRO A 31 -12.30 -16.28 -22.96
N ARG A 32 -13.12 -17.33 -22.73
CA ARG A 32 -14.42 -17.20 -22.02
C ARG A 32 -14.39 -17.63 -20.57
N GLN A 33 -13.26 -18.07 -20.07
CA GLN A 33 -13.11 -18.60 -18.70
C GLN A 33 -12.80 -17.49 -17.69
N GLN A 34 -13.84 -16.86 -17.12
CA GLN A 34 -13.66 -15.75 -16.19
C GLN A 34 -12.97 -16.14 -14.87
N ARG A 35 -13.07 -17.38 -14.40
CA ARG A 35 -12.51 -17.84 -13.13
C ARG A 35 -11.07 -18.31 -13.25
N LEU A 36 -10.68 -18.80 -14.41
CA LEU A 36 -9.34 -19.36 -14.64
C LEU A 36 -8.21 -18.38 -14.34
N PRO A 37 -8.27 -17.11 -14.79
CA PRO A 37 -7.25 -16.10 -14.45
C PRO A 37 -7.02 -15.94 -12.95
N TYR A 38 -8.09 -15.91 -12.16
CA TYR A 38 -7.98 -15.79 -10.70
C TYR A 38 -7.38 -17.03 -10.04
N VAL A 39 -7.75 -18.23 -10.48
CA VAL A 39 -7.16 -19.47 -9.96
C VAL A 39 -5.66 -19.50 -10.23
N LEU A 40 -5.24 -19.18 -11.45
CA LEU A 40 -3.83 -19.09 -11.82
C LEU A 40 -3.09 -18.03 -10.99
N ALA A 41 -3.73 -16.88 -10.75
CA ALA A 41 -3.16 -15.84 -9.91
C ALA A 41 -2.99 -16.29 -8.45
N PHE A 42 -3.98 -16.92 -7.86
CA PHE A 42 -3.88 -17.40 -6.49
C PHE A 42 -2.79 -18.47 -6.34
N VAL A 43 -2.67 -19.39 -7.29
CA VAL A 43 -1.56 -20.37 -7.31
C VAL A 43 -0.22 -19.65 -7.40
N SER A 44 -0.10 -18.67 -8.29
CA SER A 44 1.11 -17.88 -8.47
C SER A 44 1.51 -17.12 -7.20
N LEU A 45 0.55 -16.47 -6.53
CA LEU A 45 0.79 -15.76 -5.27
C LEU A 45 1.14 -16.72 -4.13
N LEU A 46 0.54 -17.91 -4.09
CA LEU A 46 0.88 -18.95 -3.11
C LEU A 46 2.34 -19.42 -3.28
N VAL A 47 2.77 -19.64 -4.52
CA VAL A 47 4.18 -19.97 -4.82
C VAL A 47 5.11 -18.81 -4.44
N ALA A 48 4.69 -17.56 -4.68
CA ALA A 48 5.48 -16.37 -4.36
C ALA A 48 5.76 -16.22 -2.86
N VAL A 49 4.88 -16.69 -1.98
CA VAL A 49 5.08 -16.60 -0.51
C VAL A 49 6.24 -17.48 -0.04
N TRP A 50 6.63 -18.49 -0.81
CA TRP A 50 7.63 -19.47 -0.38
C TRP A 50 8.99 -18.86 -0.03
N ALA A 51 9.52 -17.99 -0.87
CA ALA A 51 10.82 -17.34 -0.64
C ALA A 51 10.83 -16.46 0.63
N PRO A 52 9.91 -15.50 0.81
CA PRO A 52 9.87 -14.69 2.02
C PRO A 52 9.54 -15.51 3.27
N TYR A 53 8.74 -16.58 3.17
CA TYR A 53 8.50 -17.50 4.27
C TYR A 53 9.81 -18.19 4.74
N GLN A 54 10.64 -18.68 3.82
CA GLN A 54 11.93 -19.27 4.13
C GLN A 54 12.83 -18.27 4.86
N ALA A 55 12.92 -17.02 4.38
CA ALA A 55 13.72 -15.98 5.01
C ALA A 55 13.23 -15.63 6.43
N LEU A 56 11.92 -15.63 6.67
CA LEU A 56 11.36 -15.44 8.02
C LEU A 56 11.60 -16.67 8.93
N ALA A 57 11.61 -17.89 8.38
CA ALA A 57 11.79 -19.13 9.13
C ALA A 57 13.24 -19.37 9.55
N GLN A 58 14.23 -18.89 8.78
CA GLN A 58 15.65 -19.03 9.08
C GLN A 58 16.09 -18.20 10.31
N GLY A 59 15.30 -17.22 10.72
CA GLY A 59 15.49 -16.49 11.96
C GLY A 59 16.35 -15.22 11.85
N ARG A 60 16.71 -14.69 13.01
CA ARG A 60 17.28 -13.35 13.15
C ARG A 60 18.68 -13.25 12.58
N GLY A 61 18.89 -12.34 11.67
CA GLY A 61 20.21 -11.95 11.17
C GLY A 61 20.66 -12.63 9.88
N ASP A 62 19.98 -13.72 9.46
CA ASP A 62 20.31 -14.36 8.19
C ASP A 62 19.62 -13.62 7.03
N THR A 63 20.41 -13.29 6.02
CA THR A 63 19.92 -12.74 4.75
C THR A 63 20.14 -13.77 3.66
N THR A 64 19.08 -14.14 2.95
CA THR A 64 19.20 -14.93 1.74
C THR A 64 19.51 -14.01 0.57
N SER A 65 20.59 -14.30 -0.17
CA SER A 65 21.07 -13.42 -1.23
C SER A 65 21.22 -14.18 -2.54
N THR A 66 21.02 -13.48 -3.65
CA THR A 66 21.18 -14.01 -5.00
C THR A 66 21.67 -12.92 -5.95
N LEU A 67 21.96 -13.27 -7.20
CA LEU A 67 22.59 -12.38 -8.17
C LEU A 67 23.89 -11.78 -7.63
N CYS A 68 24.72 -12.66 -7.02
CA CYS A 68 25.95 -12.24 -6.39
C CYS A 68 27.12 -12.27 -7.39
N LEU A 69 27.81 -11.14 -7.44
CA LEU A 69 29.05 -10.97 -8.22
C LEU A 69 30.24 -11.29 -7.31
N PRO A 70 31.16 -12.16 -7.74
CA PRO A 70 32.39 -12.39 -6.97
C PRO A 70 33.23 -11.12 -6.98
N SER A 71 33.34 -10.48 -5.84
CA SER A 71 34.22 -9.34 -5.60
C SER A 71 35.03 -9.58 -4.34
N GLN A 72 36.26 -9.07 -4.29
CA GLN A 72 37.08 -9.15 -3.07
C GLN A 72 37.03 -7.82 -2.32
N PRO A 73 36.92 -7.81 -0.98
CA PRO A 73 36.99 -9.00 -0.07
C PRO A 73 35.65 -9.72 0.15
N THR A 74 34.51 -9.17 -0.29
CA THR A 74 33.19 -9.76 -0.06
C THR A 74 32.36 -9.73 -1.34
N ALA A 75 31.59 -10.79 -1.62
CA ALA A 75 30.67 -10.83 -2.75
C ALA A 75 29.61 -9.71 -2.65
N VAL A 76 29.32 -9.06 -3.77
CA VAL A 76 28.26 -8.05 -3.86
C VAL A 76 27.04 -8.69 -4.48
N CYS A 77 25.95 -8.73 -3.75
CA CYS A 77 24.68 -9.29 -4.21
C CYS A 77 23.71 -8.16 -4.56
N LEU A 78 23.09 -8.24 -5.75
CA LEU A 78 22.13 -7.24 -6.25
C LEU A 78 20.74 -7.43 -5.67
N TYR A 79 20.44 -8.63 -5.17
CA TYR A 79 19.16 -8.95 -4.55
C TYR A 79 19.38 -9.75 -3.27
N SER A 80 18.76 -9.29 -2.17
CA SER A 80 18.76 -10.03 -0.90
C SER A 80 17.46 -9.84 -0.13
N VAL A 81 17.10 -10.85 0.64
CA VAL A 81 15.88 -10.90 1.45
C VAL A 81 16.27 -11.01 2.93
N SER A 82 16.12 -9.91 3.66
CA SER A 82 16.18 -9.84 5.12
C SER A 82 14.80 -10.09 5.74
N SER A 83 14.70 -10.27 7.07
CA SER A 83 13.41 -10.39 7.75
C SER A 83 12.49 -9.20 7.47
N ALA A 84 13.02 -7.98 7.40
CA ALA A 84 12.24 -6.78 7.09
C ALA A 84 11.70 -6.79 5.65
N SER A 85 12.55 -7.10 4.67
CA SER A 85 12.13 -7.20 3.28
C SER A 85 11.19 -8.39 3.05
N ALA A 86 11.42 -9.52 3.73
CA ALA A 86 10.52 -10.68 3.69
C ALA A 86 9.12 -10.35 4.19
N LEU A 87 8.99 -9.63 5.31
CA LEU A 87 7.70 -9.19 5.82
C LEU A 87 7.00 -8.24 4.83
N LEU A 88 7.73 -7.29 4.24
CA LEU A 88 7.19 -6.41 3.19
C LEU A 88 6.69 -7.21 1.98
N GLN A 89 7.43 -8.22 1.53
CA GLN A 89 7.04 -9.10 0.45
C GLN A 89 5.75 -9.88 0.79
N VAL A 90 5.65 -10.46 1.99
CA VAL A 90 4.44 -11.16 2.44
C VAL A 90 3.24 -10.22 2.48
N VAL A 91 3.41 -8.99 2.99
CA VAL A 91 2.34 -7.97 3.05
C VAL A 91 1.89 -7.56 1.64
N ALA A 92 2.82 -7.42 0.68
CA ALA A 92 2.47 -7.13 -0.71
C ALA A 92 1.67 -8.27 -1.35
N ILE A 93 2.13 -9.52 -1.20
CA ILE A 93 1.48 -10.71 -1.74
C ILE A 93 0.08 -10.89 -1.13
N LEU A 94 -0.04 -10.74 0.20
CA LEU A 94 -1.33 -10.81 0.90
C LEU A 94 -2.28 -9.70 0.45
N GLY A 95 -1.79 -8.47 0.32
CA GLY A 95 -2.58 -7.35 -0.18
C GLY A 95 -3.10 -7.59 -1.60
N ALA A 96 -2.28 -8.14 -2.49
CA ALA A 96 -2.67 -8.53 -3.84
C ALA A 96 -3.70 -9.67 -3.84
N PHE A 97 -3.49 -10.69 -3.01
CA PHE A 97 -4.44 -11.80 -2.84
C PHE A 97 -5.82 -11.29 -2.42
N LEU A 98 -5.88 -10.44 -1.39
CA LEU A 98 -7.14 -9.89 -0.90
C LEU A 98 -7.80 -8.96 -1.94
N ALA A 99 -7.02 -8.15 -2.66
CA ALA A 99 -7.56 -7.31 -3.73
C ALA A 99 -8.16 -8.15 -4.88
N LEU A 100 -7.51 -9.24 -5.28
CA LEU A 100 -8.06 -10.18 -6.27
C LEU A 100 -9.29 -10.94 -5.74
N LEU A 101 -9.32 -11.26 -4.46
CA LEU A 101 -10.48 -11.90 -3.83
C LEU A 101 -11.69 -10.95 -3.84
N LEU A 102 -11.48 -9.65 -3.62
CA LEU A 102 -12.52 -8.61 -3.75
C LEU A 102 -12.98 -8.39 -5.20
N ALA A 103 -12.11 -8.66 -6.16
CA ALA A 103 -12.40 -8.56 -7.60
C ALA A 103 -12.98 -9.84 -8.19
N TRP A 104 -13.12 -10.93 -7.40
CA TRP A 104 -13.65 -12.20 -7.87
C TRP A 104 -14.99 -12.00 -8.59
N PRO A 105 -15.20 -12.60 -9.78
CA PRO A 105 -16.35 -12.33 -10.60
C PRO A 105 -17.63 -12.71 -9.87
N SER A 106 -18.45 -11.73 -9.55
CA SER A 106 -19.87 -11.88 -9.32
C SER A 106 -20.55 -11.75 -10.68
N GLU A 107 -21.53 -12.57 -10.96
CA GLU A 107 -22.19 -12.72 -12.26
C GLU A 107 -22.70 -11.41 -12.90
N GLU A 108 -22.64 -10.28 -12.18
CA GLU A 108 -23.31 -9.03 -12.55
C GLU A 108 -22.38 -7.88 -13.02
N HIS A 109 -21.04 -7.90 -12.82
CA HIS A 109 -20.32 -6.63 -12.83
C HIS A 109 -19.00 -6.53 -13.61
N THR A 110 -18.47 -7.60 -14.22
CA THR A 110 -17.22 -7.49 -14.99
C THR A 110 -17.42 -8.02 -16.39
N PRO A 111 -17.23 -7.21 -17.45
CA PRO A 111 -17.14 -7.74 -18.80
C PRO A 111 -16.03 -8.80 -18.85
N ALA A 112 -16.34 -9.97 -19.40
CA ALA A 112 -15.42 -11.11 -19.45
C ALA A 112 -14.08 -10.77 -20.13
N ASP A 113 -14.10 -9.83 -21.04
CA ASP A 113 -12.97 -9.36 -21.85
C ASP A 113 -11.90 -8.56 -21.07
N ARG A 114 -12.20 -8.11 -19.83
CA ARG A 114 -11.27 -7.28 -19.04
C ARG A 114 -10.70 -8.00 -17.82
N THR A 115 -11.22 -9.16 -17.48
CA THR A 115 -10.83 -9.91 -16.27
C THR A 115 -9.38 -10.34 -16.31
N SER A 116 -8.95 -10.97 -17.39
CA SER A 116 -7.59 -11.48 -17.56
C SER A 116 -6.55 -10.35 -17.54
N VAL A 117 -6.86 -9.24 -18.21
CA VAL A 117 -6.01 -8.05 -18.23
C VAL A 117 -5.84 -7.47 -16.81
N MET A 118 -6.94 -7.38 -16.04
CA MET A 118 -6.89 -6.89 -14.67
C MET A 118 -6.02 -7.81 -13.79
N VAL A 119 -6.23 -9.11 -13.85
CA VAL A 119 -5.48 -10.09 -13.05
C VAL A 119 -3.99 -10.08 -13.40
N MET A 120 -3.67 -10.10 -14.70
CA MET A 120 -2.30 -10.02 -15.21
C MET A 120 -1.57 -8.78 -14.69
N LEU A 121 -2.23 -7.61 -14.76
CA LEU A 121 -1.62 -6.34 -14.33
C LEU A 121 -1.44 -6.28 -12.80
N VAL A 122 -2.36 -6.86 -12.01
CA VAL A 122 -2.20 -6.98 -10.55
C VAL A 122 -1.01 -7.86 -10.21
N LEU A 123 -0.85 -9.00 -10.89
CA LEU A 123 0.30 -9.89 -10.70
C LEU A 123 1.63 -9.20 -11.08
N ALA A 124 1.67 -8.52 -12.23
CA ALA A 124 2.86 -7.78 -12.66
C ALA A 124 3.25 -6.71 -11.63
N ALA A 125 2.28 -5.89 -11.17
CA ALA A 125 2.52 -4.88 -10.16
C ALA A 125 2.99 -5.48 -8.82
N THR A 126 2.48 -6.66 -8.45
CA THR A 126 2.89 -7.38 -7.23
C THR A 126 4.32 -7.86 -7.35
N GLY A 127 4.69 -8.46 -8.49
CA GLY A 127 6.08 -8.88 -8.76
C GLY A 127 7.06 -7.71 -8.67
N GLY A 128 6.69 -6.55 -9.22
CA GLY A 128 7.47 -5.32 -9.07
C GLY A 128 7.61 -4.88 -7.60
N ALA A 129 6.52 -4.87 -6.84
CA ALA A 129 6.54 -4.46 -5.42
C ALA A 129 7.42 -5.39 -4.55
N VAL A 130 7.36 -6.69 -4.80
CA VAL A 130 8.23 -7.69 -4.16
C VAL A 130 9.68 -7.49 -4.58
N GLY A 131 9.92 -7.18 -5.87
CA GLY A 131 11.26 -6.92 -6.40
C GLY A 131 11.95 -5.73 -5.74
N VAL A 132 11.22 -4.62 -5.56
CA VAL A 132 11.76 -3.42 -4.84
C VAL A 132 12.23 -3.77 -3.44
N ALA A 133 11.50 -4.64 -2.72
CA ALA A 133 11.81 -4.98 -1.33
C ALA A 133 13.13 -5.75 -1.15
N GLY A 134 13.64 -6.37 -2.21
CA GLY A 134 14.91 -7.10 -2.16
C GLY A 134 16.06 -6.49 -2.99
N ALA A 135 15.80 -5.43 -3.76
CA ALA A 135 16.79 -4.81 -4.63
C ALA A 135 17.81 -3.98 -3.85
N HIS A 136 19.11 -4.12 -4.20
CA HIS A 136 20.25 -3.46 -3.52
C HIS A 136 21.05 -2.54 -4.46
N ASP A 137 20.67 -2.43 -5.70
CA ASP A 137 21.22 -1.45 -6.64
C ASP A 137 20.13 -0.55 -7.21
N ILE A 138 20.51 0.66 -7.59
CA ILE A 138 19.59 1.71 -8.07
C ILE A 138 18.88 1.29 -9.37
N ALA A 139 19.55 0.56 -10.26
CA ALA A 139 18.97 0.20 -11.55
C ALA A 139 17.86 -0.84 -11.39
N SER A 140 18.13 -1.97 -10.70
CA SER A 140 17.11 -2.99 -10.43
C SER A 140 15.98 -2.44 -9.59
N TRP A 141 16.29 -1.57 -8.61
CA TRP A 141 15.32 -0.91 -7.76
C TRP A 141 14.36 0.01 -8.54
N ILE A 142 14.86 0.88 -9.45
CA ILE A 142 14.01 1.74 -10.28
C ILE A 142 13.17 0.89 -11.23
N ILE A 143 13.75 -0.12 -11.89
CA ILE A 143 13.02 -1.01 -12.80
C ILE A 143 11.88 -1.73 -12.06
N ALA A 144 12.15 -2.31 -10.90
CA ALA A 144 11.13 -2.99 -10.10
C ALA A 144 10.03 -2.02 -9.65
N LEU A 145 10.39 -0.77 -9.28
CA LEU A 145 9.44 0.26 -8.88
C LEU A 145 8.51 0.67 -10.04
N GLU A 146 9.02 0.70 -11.27
CA GLU A 146 8.19 1.00 -12.43
C GLU A 146 7.32 -0.19 -12.84
N ILE A 147 7.83 -1.42 -12.74
CA ILE A 147 7.00 -2.63 -12.89
C ILE A 147 5.87 -2.65 -11.85
N ALA A 148 6.11 -2.14 -10.63
CA ALA A 148 5.07 -2.00 -9.63
C ALA A 148 4.05 -0.88 -9.94
N THR A 149 4.39 0.12 -10.75
CA THR A 149 3.58 1.34 -10.93
C THR A 149 2.84 1.39 -12.26
N VAL A 150 3.51 1.10 -13.38
CA VAL A 150 2.91 1.25 -14.73
C VAL A 150 1.65 0.41 -14.90
N PRO A 151 1.59 -0.87 -14.47
CA PRO A 151 0.37 -1.65 -14.55
C PRO A 151 -0.81 -1.03 -13.79
N ILE A 152 -0.53 -0.35 -12.67
CA ILE A 152 -1.57 0.29 -11.85
C ILE A 152 -2.24 1.45 -12.60
N ILE A 153 -1.51 2.21 -13.41
CA ILE A 153 -2.08 3.29 -14.22
C ILE A 153 -3.14 2.74 -15.16
N VAL A 154 -2.85 1.62 -15.81
CA VAL A 154 -3.81 0.93 -16.69
C VAL A 154 -4.99 0.39 -15.90
N LEU A 155 -4.75 -0.20 -14.72
CA LEU A 155 -5.81 -0.71 -13.84
C LEU A 155 -6.78 0.40 -13.40
N VAL A 156 -6.30 1.61 -13.12
CA VAL A 156 -7.15 2.77 -12.80
C VAL A 156 -7.97 3.21 -14.03
N ALA A 157 -7.39 3.17 -15.23
CA ALA A 157 -8.06 3.54 -16.48
C ALA A 157 -9.10 2.50 -16.94
N LEU A 158 -9.02 1.26 -16.49
CA LEU A 158 -9.75 0.10 -17.01
C LEU A 158 -11.28 0.29 -17.12
N PRO A 159 -11.97 0.98 -16.17
CA PRO A 159 -13.41 1.22 -16.30
C PRO A 159 -13.81 2.10 -17.49
N GLY A 160 -12.89 2.89 -18.04
CA GLY A 160 -13.15 3.80 -19.16
C GLY A 160 -14.06 4.99 -18.84
N THR A 161 -14.44 5.20 -17.58
CA THR A 161 -15.27 6.34 -17.16
C THR A 161 -14.45 7.63 -17.12
N LYS A 162 -15.11 8.79 -17.22
CA LYS A 162 -14.44 10.10 -17.12
C LYS A 162 -13.62 10.23 -15.82
N ALA A 163 -14.14 9.74 -14.70
CA ALA A 163 -13.45 9.76 -13.42
C ALA A 163 -12.22 8.84 -13.42
N ALA A 164 -12.33 7.63 -13.97
CA ALA A 164 -11.24 6.68 -14.11
C ALA A 164 -10.12 7.22 -15.00
N LEU A 165 -10.46 7.76 -16.17
CA LEU A 165 -9.47 8.35 -17.08
C LEU A 165 -8.78 9.57 -16.46
N SER A 166 -9.52 10.46 -15.78
CA SER A 166 -8.94 11.60 -15.06
C SER A 166 -7.97 11.14 -13.97
N GLY A 167 -8.35 10.14 -13.17
CA GLY A 167 -7.48 9.54 -12.15
C GLY A 167 -6.22 8.89 -12.72
N ALA A 168 -6.37 8.15 -13.83
CA ALA A 168 -5.26 7.50 -14.52
C ALA A 168 -4.28 8.51 -15.14
N VAL A 169 -4.78 9.56 -15.80
CA VAL A 169 -3.94 10.63 -16.37
C VAL A 169 -3.16 11.35 -15.27
N GLN A 170 -3.82 11.67 -14.15
CA GLN A 170 -3.14 12.32 -13.03
C GLN A 170 -2.07 11.41 -12.40
N LEU A 171 -2.36 10.11 -12.25
CA LEU A 171 -1.39 9.13 -11.78
C LEU A 171 -0.23 8.97 -12.79
N LEU A 172 -0.50 8.94 -14.09
CA LEU A 172 0.52 8.86 -15.15
C LEU A 172 1.45 10.08 -15.10
N THR A 173 0.89 11.29 -15.11
CA THR A 173 1.70 12.52 -15.13
C THR A 173 2.58 12.63 -13.89
N THR A 174 2.03 12.35 -12.71
CA THR A 174 2.82 12.37 -11.47
C THR A 174 3.84 11.24 -11.41
N SER A 175 3.53 10.05 -11.98
CA SER A 175 4.49 8.95 -12.08
C SER A 175 5.64 9.29 -13.01
N LEU A 176 5.39 9.92 -14.16
CA LEU A 176 6.45 10.34 -15.08
C LEU A 176 7.38 11.39 -14.44
N ILE A 177 6.82 12.33 -13.67
CA ILE A 177 7.64 13.28 -12.89
C ILE A 177 8.50 12.53 -11.87
N SER A 178 7.90 11.58 -11.14
CA SER A 178 8.62 10.75 -10.16
C SER A 178 9.78 10.00 -10.82
N VAL A 179 9.55 9.32 -11.95
CA VAL A 179 10.60 8.59 -12.69
C VAL A 179 11.71 9.51 -13.17
N GLY A 180 11.35 10.68 -13.70
CA GLY A 180 12.33 11.69 -14.13
C GLY A 180 13.23 12.14 -12.98
N LEU A 181 12.64 12.38 -11.78
CA LEU A 181 13.40 12.72 -10.58
C LEU A 181 14.30 11.56 -10.11
N LEU A 182 13.79 10.33 -10.13
CA LEU A 182 14.56 9.13 -9.76
C LEU A 182 15.72 8.88 -10.73
N ALA A 183 15.50 9.04 -12.04
CA ALA A 183 16.54 8.87 -13.05
C ALA A 183 17.63 9.95 -12.93
N LEU A 184 17.24 11.20 -12.72
CA LEU A 184 18.18 12.30 -12.48
C LEU A 184 18.97 12.06 -11.18
N ALA A 185 18.30 11.62 -10.12
CA ALA A 185 18.93 11.25 -8.86
C ALA A 185 19.96 10.13 -9.04
N ALA A 186 19.60 9.09 -9.81
CA ALA A 186 20.50 7.97 -10.13
C ALA A 186 21.73 8.43 -10.91
N ALA A 187 21.55 9.31 -11.89
CA ALA A 187 22.67 9.87 -12.66
C ALA A 187 23.62 10.68 -11.75
N MET A 188 23.08 11.54 -10.89
CA MET A 188 23.88 12.32 -9.93
C MET A 188 24.58 11.42 -8.90
N TRP A 189 23.90 10.38 -8.42
CA TRP A 189 24.47 9.36 -7.56
C TRP A 189 25.66 8.69 -8.22
N PHE A 190 25.50 8.23 -9.46
CA PHE A 190 26.56 7.56 -10.22
C PHE A 190 27.74 8.49 -10.44
N VAL A 191 27.51 9.76 -10.79
CA VAL A 191 28.60 10.75 -10.97
C VAL A 191 29.32 10.99 -9.63
N ALA A 192 28.59 11.02 -8.51
CA ALA A 192 29.19 11.26 -7.21
C ALA A 192 29.96 10.06 -6.67
N THR A 193 29.53 8.84 -6.97
CA THR A 193 30.03 7.62 -6.29
C THR A 193 30.79 6.68 -7.21
N GLY A 194 30.61 6.78 -8.53
CA GLY A 194 31.11 5.84 -9.52
C GLY A 194 30.42 4.45 -9.49
N SER A 195 29.32 4.30 -8.73
CA SER A 195 28.63 3.03 -8.54
C SER A 195 27.12 3.19 -8.47
N LEU A 196 26.37 2.21 -8.94
CA LEU A 196 24.92 2.13 -8.72
C LEU A 196 24.54 1.35 -7.46
N LEU A 197 25.51 0.78 -6.75
CA LEU A 197 25.27 0.08 -5.50
C LEU A 197 24.97 1.06 -4.37
N ILE A 198 23.96 0.75 -3.57
CA ILE A 198 23.62 1.54 -2.39
C ILE A 198 24.27 0.89 -1.18
N SER A 199 25.44 1.39 -0.79
CA SER A 199 26.15 0.93 0.39
C SER A 199 26.61 2.11 1.25
N ALA A 200 26.67 1.90 2.57
CA ALA A 200 27.17 2.91 3.51
C ALA A 200 28.60 3.34 3.17
N ASP A 201 29.46 2.39 2.80
CA ASP A 201 30.85 2.66 2.40
C ASP A 201 30.98 3.56 1.18
N THR A 202 30.11 3.37 0.18
CA THR A 202 30.09 4.17 -1.04
C THR A 202 29.72 5.61 -0.70
N VAL A 203 28.71 5.79 0.15
CA VAL A 203 28.25 7.11 0.60
C VAL A 203 29.32 7.82 1.43
N LEU A 204 29.92 7.14 2.41
CA LEU A 204 30.95 7.73 3.29
C LEU A 204 32.18 8.17 2.51
N ARG A 205 32.66 7.36 1.55
CA ARG A 205 33.82 7.75 0.70
C ARG A 205 33.52 8.94 -0.17
N SER A 206 32.32 9.03 -0.75
CA SER A 206 31.91 10.10 -1.65
C SER A 206 31.59 11.40 -0.89
N ALA A 207 31.14 11.32 0.36
CA ALA A 207 30.84 12.47 1.20
C ALA A 207 32.08 13.23 1.71
N ALA A 208 33.29 12.70 1.48
CA ALA A 208 34.54 13.27 1.97
C ALA A 208 34.96 14.55 1.22
N SER A 209 34.53 14.78 -0.03
CA SER A 209 34.87 15.97 -0.82
C SER A 209 33.69 16.94 -0.96
N GLY A 210 33.95 18.23 -0.92
CA GLY A 210 32.93 19.30 -0.95
C GLY A 210 32.00 19.23 -2.18
N PRO A 211 32.50 19.23 -3.43
CA PRO A 211 31.66 19.16 -4.63
C PRO A 211 30.88 17.86 -4.72
N THR A 212 31.50 16.72 -4.44
CA THR A 212 30.88 15.39 -4.50
C THR A 212 29.81 15.24 -3.43
N ARG A 213 30.03 15.79 -2.22
CA ARG A 213 29.04 15.84 -1.15
C ARG A 213 27.79 16.62 -1.56
N ALA A 214 27.96 17.79 -2.20
CA ALA A 214 26.84 18.59 -2.69
C ALA A 214 26.01 17.83 -3.74
N LEU A 215 26.68 17.17 -4.69
CA LEU A 215 26.03 16.37 -5.72
C LEU A 215 25.27 15.18 -5.13
N LEU A 216 25.88 14.47 -4.17
CA LEU A 216 25.25 13.35 -3.45
C LEU A 216 24.03 13.84 -2.64
N THR A 217 24.14 15.00 -1.96
CA THR A 217 23.02 15.58 -1.22
C THR A 217 21.84 15.87 -2.17
N LEU A 218 22.11 16.47 -3.32
CA LEU A 218 21.07 16.76 -4.31
C LEU A 218 20.45 15.48 -4.86
N SER A 219 21.25 14.45 -5.16
CA SER A 219 20.78 13.13 -5.57
C SER A 219 19.79 12.55 -4.56
N VAL A 220 20.14 12.54 -3.26
CA VAL A 220 19.29 11.99 -2.20
C VAL A 220 18.01 12.79 -2.02
N VAL A 221 18.05 14.12 -2.14
CA VAL A 221 16.84 14.96 -2.10
C VAL A 221 15.91 14.64 -3.27
N LEU A 222 16.45 14.42 -4.46
CA LEU A 222 15.66 14.02 -5.63
C LEU A 222 15.07 12.60 -5.49
N PHE A 223 15.84 11.66 -4.93
CA PHE A 223 15.29 10.33 -4.58
C PHE A 223 14.14 10.47 -3.59
N LEU A 224 14.30 11.25 -2.52
CA LEU A 224 13.24 11.47 -1.53
C LEU A 224 11.98 12.09 -2.17
N ALA A 225 12.14 13.05 -3.07
CA ALA A 225 11.01 13.63 -3.81
C ALA A 225 10.33 12.60 -4.71
N GLY A 226 11.08 11.83 -5.52
CA GLY A 226 10.54 10.79 -6.38
C GLY A 226 9.81 9.69 -5.61
N ILE A 227 10.38 9.21 -4.50
CA ILE A 227 9.73 8.25 -3.60
C ILE A 227 8.51 8.88 -2.91
N GLY A 228 8.58 10.16 -2.57
CA GLY A 228 7.48 10.91 -1.97
C GLY A 228 6.21 10.87 -2.82
N PHE A 229 6.31 10.93 -4.16
CA PHE A 229 5.19 10.70 -5.09
C PHE A 229 4.62 9.28 -4.94
N LYS A 230 5.48 8.26 -4.88
CA LYS A 230 5.05 6.85 -4.79
C LYS A 230 4.41 6.54 -3.43
N LEU A 231 4.95 7.09 -2.33
CA LEU A 231 4.39 6.92 -0.99
C LEU A 231 3.15 7.79 -0.74
N SER A 232 2.89 8.79 -1.59
CA SER A 232 1.85 9.82 -1.42
C SER A 232 2.13 10.79 -0.29
N LEU A 233 3.40 11.13 -0.05
CA LEU A 233 3.75 12.16 0.93
C LEU A 233 3.35 13.55 0.41
N ALA A 234 2.86 14.42 1.28
CA ALA A 234 2.64 15.81 0.93
C ALA A 234 3.99 16.54 0.83
N PRO A 235 4.22 17.35 -0.24
CA PRO A 235 3.25 17.85 -1.22
C PRO A 235 3.01 16.96 -2.45
N PHE A 236 3.62 15.81 -2.57
CA PHE A 236 3.62 14.93 -3.74
C PHE A 236 2.37 14.02 -3.87
N HIS A 237 1.34 14.24 -3.06
CA HIS A 237 0.16 13.39 -2.87
C HIS A 237 -1.00 13.60 -3.85
N ALA A 238 -0.95 14.63 -4.71
CA ALA A 238 -2.11 15.15 -5.45
C ALA A 238 -2.87 14.08 -6.29
N TRP A 239 -2.18 13.05 -6.77
CA TRP A 239 -2.77 11.95 -7.55
C TRP A 239 -3.66 10.99 -6.74
N THR A 240 -3.40 10.86 -5.43
CA THR A 240 -3.99 9.79 -4.61
C THR A 240 -5.52 9.88 -4.49
N PRO A 241 -6.14 11.04 -4.17
CA PRO A 241 -7.58 11.11 -4.03
C PRO A 241 -8.34 10.88 -5.34
N THR A 242 -7.78 11.33 -6.47
CA THR A 242 -8.41 11.20 -7.78
C THR A 242 -8.26 9.79 -8.36
N ALA A 243 -7.08 9.18 -8.22
CA ALA A 243 -6.84 7.81 -8.66
C ALA A 243 -7.71 6.82 -7.87
N TYR A 244 -7.80 6.95 -6.53
CA TYR A 244 -8.65 6.07 -5.71
C TYR A 244 -10.13 6.23 -6.04
N ALA A 245 -10.60 7.48 -6.21
CA ALA A 245 -12.00 7.75 -6.52
C ALA A 245 -12.41 7.25 -7.91
N GLY A 246 -11.48 7.24 -8.88
CA GLY A 246 -11.69 6.79 -10.26
C GLY A 246 -11.50 5.29 -10.46
N ALA A 247 -10.68 4.64 -9.65
CA ALA A 247 -10.39 3.22 -9.76
C ALA A 247 -11.57 2.32 -9.36
N PRO A 248 -11.65 1.08 -9.89
CA PRO A 248 -12.47 0.03 -9.29
C PRO A 248 -12.07 -0.16 -7.82
N LEU A 249 -13.04 -0.45 -6.92
CA LEU A 249 -12.75 -0.57 -5.49
C LEU A 249 -11.68 -1.61 -5.15
N PRO A 250 -11.63 -2.81 -5.77
CA PRO A 250 -10.54 -3.75 -5.55
C PRO A 250 -9.17 -3.17 -5.93
N ILE A 251 -9.11 -2.35 -6.98
CA ILE A 251 -7.87 -1.69 -7.42
C ILE A 251 -7.51 -0.53 -6.48
N ALA A 252 -8.50 0.22 -5.98
CA ALA A 252 -8.26 1.22 -4.92
C ALA A 252 -7.70 0.56 -3.65
N THR A 253 -8.18 -0.66 -3.30
CA THR A 253 -7.65 -1.48 -2.21
C THR A 253 -6.19 -1.85 -2.46
N PHE A 254 -5.86 -2.34 -3.65
CA PHE A 254 -4.49 -2.66 -4.07
C PHE A 254 -3.57 -1.43 -3.99
N LEU A 255 -4.03 -0.28 -4.48
CA LEU A 255 -3.32 1.00 -4.41
C LEU A 255 -3.05 1.44 -2.96
N SER A 256 -4.00 1.22 -2.06
CA SER A 256 -3.85 1.64 -0.66
C SER A 256 -2.83 0.80 0.10
N GLY A 257 -2.65 -0.47 -0.25
CA GLY A 257 -1.77 -1.42 0.42
C GLY A 257 -0.47 -1.65 -0.34
N VAL A 258 -0.53 -2.38 -1.45
CA VAL A 258 0.66 -2.93 -2.15
C VAL A 258 1.58 -1.83 -2.70
N SER A 259 1.02 -0.75 -3.26
CA SER A 259 1.84 0.35 -3.77
C SER A 259 2.65 1.04 -2.65
N LYS A 260 2.16 1.03 -1.41
CA LYS A 260 2.86 1.61 -0.26
C LYS A 260 3.99 0.72 0.24
N VAL A 261 3.88 -0.60 0.04
CA VAL A 261 4.97 -1.55 0.32
C VAL A 261 6.18 -1.23 -0.56
N ALA A 262 5.99 -1.12 -1.88
CA ALA A 262 7.06 -0.76 -2.81
C ALA A 262 7.71 0.59 -2.45
N ALA A 263 6.88 1.59 -2.14
CA ALA A 263 7.37 2.93 -1.80
C ALA A 263 8.15 2.98 -0.47
N LEU A 264 7.71 2.23 0.56
CA LEU A 264 8.46 2.15 1.82
C LEU A 264 9.76 1.37 1.64
N ALA A 265 9.73 0.24 0.93
CA ALA A 265 10.94 -0.53 0.64
C ALA A 265 11.99 0.37 -0.06
N ALA A 266 11.53 1.17 -1.02
CA ALA A 266 12.33 2.17 -1.69
C ALA A 266 12.93 3.22 -0.72
N LEU A 267 12.12 3.73 0.19
CA LEU A 267 12.55 4.75 1.16
C LEU A 267 13.59 4.20 2.15
N ILE A 268 13.41 2.95 2.63
CA ILE A 268 14.35 2.30 3.54
C ILE A 268 15.76 2.22 2.94
N VAL A 269 15.86 1.89 1.65
CA VAL A 269 17.15 1.80 0.96
C VAL A 269 17.89 3.15 0.93
N ILE A 270 17.15 4.25 0.74
CA ILE A 270 17.73 5.59 0.66
C ILE A 270 18.03 6.20 2.04
N ILE A 271 17.39 5.72 3.11
CA ILE A 271 17.52 6.34 4.44
C ILE A 271 18.97 6.27 4.99
N GLN A 272 19.71 5.22 4.63
CA GLN A 272 21.10 5.09 5.02
C GLN A 272 21.97 6.20 4.39
N ALA A 273 21.67 6.57 3.15
CA ALA A 273 22.33 7.70 2.49
C ALA A 273 21.95 9.04 3.12
N LEU A 274 20.67 9.22 3.50
CA LEU A 274 20.19 10.42 4.20
C LEU A 274 20.93 10.66 5.52
N SER A 275 21.15 9.61 6.29
CA SER A 275 21.79 9.70 7.60
C SER A 275 23.25 10.18 7.50
N SER A 276 23.98 9.77 6.46
CA SER A 276 25.37 10.15 6.24
C SER A 276 25.53 11.62 5.82
N LEU A 277 24.46 12.27 5.33
CA LEU A 277 24.44 13.69 4.95
C LEU A 277 24.16 14.63 6.13
N GLY A 278 23.90 14.06 7.33
CA GLY A 278 23.66 14.80 8.56
C GLY A 278 22.21 15.22 8.77
N ALA A 279 21.98 16.13 9.73
CA ALA A 279 20.65 16.48 10.22
C ALA A 279 19.67 17.03 9.15
N ALA A 280 20.15 17.64 8.08
CA ALA A 280 19.28 18.22 7.05
C ALA A 280 18.45 17.17 6.29
N GLY A 281 19.05 16.01 5.97
CA GLY A 281 18.34 14.92 5.29
C GLY A 281 17.23 14.32 6.16
N VAL A 282 17.51 14.15 7.44
CA VAL A 282 16.56 13.63 8.44
C VAL A 282 15.43 14.63 8.69
N ALA A 283 15.74 15.93 8.75
CA ALA A 283 14.74 17.00 8.90
C ALA A 283 13.75 17.02 7.73
N ALA A 284 14.19 16.75 6.51
CA ALA A 284 13.29 16.65 5.35
C ALA A 284 12.23 15.55 5.54
N VAL A 285 12.62 14.36 6.03
CA VAL A 285 11.69 13.27 6.33
C VAL A 285 10.70 13.68 7.42
N ALA A 286 11.18 14.37 8.49
CA ALA A 286 10.32 14.86 9.55
C ALA A 286 9.25 15.84 9.05
N VAL A 287 9.67 16.83 8.22
CA VAL A 287 8.76 17.82 7.62
C VAL A 287 7.72 17.15 6.72
N LEU A 288 8.14 16.27 5.81
CA LEU A 288 7.22 15.54 4.93
C LEU A 288 6.24 14.67 5.72
N SER A 289 6.69 14.04 6.81
CA SER A 289 5.84 13.22 7.68
C SER A 289 4.76 14.06 8.36
N VAL A 290 5.12 15.17 9.02
CA VAL A 290 4.15 16.05 9.70
C VAL A 290 3.19 16.69 8.70
N LEU A 291 3.72 17.18 7.57
CA LEU A 291 2.91 17.82 6.53
C LEU A 291 1.87 16.83 5.99
N SER A 292 2.27 15.57 5.73
CA SER A 292 1.38 14.52 5.25
C SER A 292 0.31 14.16 6.28
N MET A 293 0.69 13.98 7.54
CA MET A 293 -0.25 13.70 8.62
C MET A 293 -1.26 14.83 8.79
N THR A 294 -0.78 16.07 8.85
CA THR A 294 -1.64 17.23 9.11
C THR A 294 -2.60 17.49 7.97
N LEU A 295 -2.07 17.59 6.73
CA LEU A 295 -2.90 17.83 5.56
C LEU A 295 -3.89 16.69 5.31
N GLY A 296 -3.40 15.44 5.39
CA GLY A 296 -4.22 14.25 5.21
C GLY A 296 -5.39 14.18 6.19
N ASN A 297 -5.14 14.39 7.49
CA ASN A 297 -6.17 14.38 8.51
C ASN A 297 -7.17 15.53 8.36
N LEU A 298 -6.70 16.77 8.15
CA LEU A 298 -7.58 17.95 8.03
C LEU A 298 -8.52 17.84 6.83
N VAL A 299 -8.03 17.34 5.70
CA VAL A 299 -8.88 17.18 4.52
C VAL A 299 -9.79 15.96 4.64
N ALA A 300 -9.33 14.85 5.25
CA ALA A 300 -10.16 13.68 5.53
C ALA A 300 -11.37 14.02 6.40
N LEU A 301 -11.23 14.93 7.37
CA LEU A 301 -12.36 15.41 8.21
C LEU A 301 -13.50 16.02 7.40
N ARG A 302 -13.23 16.55 6.22
CA ARG A 302 -14.24 17.21 5.36
C ARG A 302 -14.82 16.27 4.30
N GLN A 303 -14.30 15.05 4.15
CA GLN A 303 -14.76 14.12 3.13
C GLN A 303 -16.04 13.41 3.56
N ASN A 304 -17.04 13.35 2.67
CA ASN A 304 -18.26 12.56 2.83
C ASN A 304 -18.26 11.28 1.98
N ASP A 305 -17.47 11.22 0.91
CA ASP A 305 -17.21 10.02 0.13
C ASP A 305 -16.15 9.18 0.86
N VAL A 306 -16.49 7.93 1.19
CA VAL A 306 -15.62 7.03 1.99
C VAL A 306 -14.34 6.64 1.25
N VAL A 307 -14.36 6.55 -0.08
CA VAL A 307 -13.18 6.23 -0.88
C VAL A 307 -12.20 7.41 -0.88
N ARG A 308 -12.72 8.64 -1.00
CA ARG A 308 -11.91 9.85 -0.86
C ARG A 308 -11.39 10.03 0.57
N LEU A 309 -12.21 9.70 1.58
CA LEU A 309 -11.79 9.70 2.98
C LEU A 309 -10.61 8.74 3.19
N LEU A 310 -10.71 7.50 2.70
CA LEU A 310 -9.63 6.53 2.79
C LEU A 310 -8.39 6.94 1.99
N ALA A 311 -8.55 7.64 0.86
CA ALA A 311 -7.43 8.19 0.10
C ALA A 311 -6.68 9.28 0.89
N TRP A 312 -7.39 10.22 1.53
CA TRP A 312 -6.77 11.23 2.39
C TRP A 312 -6.22 10.63 3.69
N SER A 313 -6.88 9.59 4.22
CA SER A 313 -6.34 8.74 5.27
C SER A 313 -5.00 8.13 4.86
N THR A 314 -4.89 7.60 3.64
CA THR A 314 -3.62 7.03 3.12
C THR A 314 -2.50 8.07 3.10
N ILE A 315 -2.78 9.33 2.77
CA ILE A 315 -1.80 10.43 2.81
C ILE A 315 -1.35 10.69 4.25
N ALA A 316 -2.28 10.73 5.20
CA ALA A 316 -1.94 10.87 6.62
C ALA A 316 -1.11 9.69 7.13
N GLN A 317 -1.50 8.46 6.77
CA GLN A 317 -0.81 7.24 7.17
C GLN A 317 0.58 7.12 6.52
N ALA A 318 0.76 7.65 5.30
CA ALA A 318 2.09 7.74 4.67
C ALA A 318 3.07 8.57 5.51
N GLY A 319 2.60 9.65 6.14
CA GLY A 319 3.38 10.40 7.11
C GLY A 319 3.79 9.57 8.33
N TRP A 320 2.88 8.74 8.87
CA TRP A 320 3.17 7.82 9.95
C TRP A 320 4.16 6.71 9.56
N ILE A 321 4.07 6.20 8.32
CA ILE A 321 4.98 5.18 7.77
C ILE A 321 6.40 5.74 7.67
N ALA A 322 6.56 6.98 7.22
CA ALA A 322 7.85 7.62 7.07
C ALA A 322 8.45 8.13 8.39
N LEU A 323 7.60 8.45 9.38
CA LEU A 323 8.00 9.08 10.64
C LEU A 323 9.15 8.39 11.39
N PRO A 324 9.17 7.05 11.59
CA PRO A 324 10.26 6.39 12.30
C PRO A 324 11.64 6.62 11.66
N LEU A 325 11.65 6.79 10.33
CA LEU A 325 12.86 6.90 9.52
C LEU A 325 13.60 8.25 9.70
N VAL A 326 13.15 9.10 10.65
CA VAL A 326 13.95 10.23 11.16
C VAL A 326 15.15 9.76 11.98
N SER A 327 15.19 8.48 12.38
CA SER A 327 16.36 7.82 12.96
C SER A 327 16.94 6.82 11.98
N PRO A 328 18.25 6.76 11.78
CA PRO A 328 18.89 5.80 10.86
C PRO A 328 19.03 4.39 11.46
N SER A 329 18.44 4.14 12.63
CA SER A 329 18.57 2.89 13.36
C SER A 329 17.78 1.72 12.72
N SER A 330 18.26 0.50 12.91
CA SER A 330 17.52 -0.71 12.51
C SER A 330 16.16 -0.81 13.24
N ALA A 331 16.06 -0.27 14.45
CA ALA A 331 14.81 -0.18 15.20
C ALA A 331 13.79 0.73 14.50
N ALA A 332 14.23 1.83 13.89
CA ALA A 332 13.39 2.72 13.09
C ALA A 332 12.85 2.04 11.83
N THR A 333 13.70 1.31 11.12
CA THR A 333 13.30 0.50 9.96
C THR A 333 12.26 -0.53 10.36
N ARG A 334 12.48 -1.28 11.46
CA ARG A 334 11.50 -2.23 11.98
C ARG A 334 10.17 -1.57 12.33
N ALA A 335 10.21 -0.41 12.98
CA ALA A 335 9.01 0.34 13.34
C ALA A 335 8.21 0.78 12.09
N ALA A 336 8.87 1.24 11.04
CA ALA A 336 8.24 1.60 9.77
C ALA A 336 7.57 0.39 9.09
N VAL A 337 8.25 -0.76 9.05
CA VAL A 337 7.73 -2.01 8.46
C VAL A 337 6.52 -2.53 9.25
N VAL A 338 6.59 -2.54 10.58
CA VAL A 338 5.46 -2.92 11.46
C VAL A 338 4.28 -1.98 11.24
N TYR A 339 4.54 -0.67 11.18
CA TYR A 339 3.49 0.32 10.95
C TYR A 339 2.78 0.11 9.63
N LEU A 340 3.56 -0.04 8.54
CA LEU A 340 2.99 -0.30 7.21
C LEU A 340 2.17 -1.59 7.20
N SER A 341 2.67 -2.67 7.81
CA SER A 341 1.96 -3.95 7.88
C SER A 341 0.61 -3.82 8.60
N ALA A 342 0.59 -3.15 9.75
CA ALA A 342 -0.64 -2.85 10.50
C ALA A 342 -1.62 -1.99 9.68
N TYR A 343 -1.10 -0.97 9.00
CA TYR A 343 -1.88 -0.10 8.12
C TYR A 343 -2.49 -0.87 6.95
N VAL A 344 -1.74 -1.72 6.26
CA VAL A 344 -2.24 -2.49 5.11
C VAL A 344 -3.38 -3.41 5.53
N VAL A 345 -3.24 -4.16 6.63
CA VAL A 345 -4.30 -5.03 7.11
C VAL A 345 -5.57 -4.24 7.45
N ALA A 346 -5.43 -3.13 8.18
CA ALA A 346 -6.58 -2.31 8.57
C ALA A 346 -7.27 -1.63 7.38
N THR A 347 -6.49 -1.10 6.42
CA THR A 347 -7.06 -0.40 5.25
C THR A 347 -7.71 -1.37 4.27
N VAL A 348 -7.12 -2.55 4.04
CA VAL A 348 -7.72 -3.59 3.21
C VAL A 348 -9.03 -4.09 3.80
N LEU A 349 -9.10 -4.28 5.13
CA LEU A 349 -10.34 -4.63 5.82
C LEU A 349 -11.41 -3.53 5.65
N ALA A 350 -11.04 -2.25 5.82
CA ALA A 350 -11.97 -1.15 5.60
C ALA A 350 -12.52 -1.14 4.16
N PHE A 351 -11.66 -1.25 3.15
CA PHE A 351 -12.07 -1.34 1.76
C PHE A 351 -12.92 -2.58 1.45
N SER A 352 -12.63 -3.74 2.08
CA SER A 352 -13.43 -4.95 1.91
C SER A 352 -14.89 -4.74 2.32
N VAL A 353 -15.12 -4.02 3.43
CA VAL A 353 -16.47 -3.65 3.86
C VAL A 353 -17.08 -2.62 2.91
N VAL A 354 -16.29 -1.65 2.42
CA VAL A 354 -16.76 -0.66 1.42
C VAL A 354 -17.22 -1.37 0.15
N VAL A 355 -16.47 -2.37 -0.35
CA VAL A 355 -16.87 -3.20 -1.50
C VAL A 355 -18.21 -3.87 -1.25
N ALA A 356 -18.40 -4.50 -0.07
CA ALA A 356 -19.64 -5.18 0.29
C ALA A 356 -20.84 -4.22 0.28
N VAL A 357 -20.69 -3.05 0.90
CA VAL A 357 -21.76 -2.05 1.00
C VAL A 357 -22.10 -1.46 -0.37
N VAL A 358 -21.09 -1.06 -1.16
CA VAL A 358 -21.30 -0.48 -2.50
C VAL A 358 -21.96 -1.48 -3.45
N ALA A 359 -21.55 -2.75 -3.45
CA ALA A 359 -22.17 -3.80 -4.24
C ALA A 359 -23.67 -3.96 -3.90
N ARG A 360 -24.02 -3.91 -2.63
CA ARG A 360 -25.38 -3.98 -2.16
C ARG A 360 -26.27 -2.84 -2.67
N TYR A 361 -25.77 -1.60 -2.57
CA TYR A 361 -26.50 -0.44 -3.09
C TYR A 361 -26.70 -0.51 -4.61
N GLY A 362 -25.74 -1.09 -5.35
CA GLY A 362 -25.87 -1.37 -6.77
C GLY A 362 -27.03 -2.34 -7.07
N GLN A 363 -27.16 -3.43 -6.32
CA GLN A 363 -28.22 -4.43 -6.47
C GLN A 363 -29.63 -3.84 -6.16
N VAL A 364 -29.75 -3.07 -5.10
CA VAL A 364 -31.01 -2.40 -4.75
C VAL A 364 -31.45 -1.44 -5.85
N ARG A 365 -30.51 -0.72 -6.45
CA ARG A 365 -30.78 0.22 -7.55
C ARG A 365 -31.23 -0.48 -8.82
N SER A 366 -30.59 -1.59 -9.21
CA SER A 366 -31.00 -2.39 -10.39
C SER A 366 -32.36 -3.03 -10.19
N GLY A 367 -32.64 -3.55 -9.00
CA GLY A 367 -33.96 -4.10 -8.66
C GLY A 367 -35.09 -3.05 -8.65
N ALA A 368 -34.84 -1.86 -8.09
CA ALA A 368 -35.81 -0.76 -8.07
C ALA A 368 -36.09 -0.21 -9.48
N ALA A 369 -35.04 -0.07 -10.32
CA ALA A 369 -35.18 0.38 -11.71
C ALA A 369 -35.98 -0.61 -12.56
N ALA A 370 -35.91 -1.91 -12.25
CA ALA A 370 -36.69 -2.94 -12.94
C ALA A 370 -38.18 -2.93 -12.55
N GLN A 371 -38.54 -2.36 -11.40
CA GLN A 371 -39.93 -2.36 -10.88
C GLN A 371 -40.72 -1.08 -11.20
N ILE A 372 -40.11 0.01 -11.66
CA ILE A 372 -40.75 1.26 -11.97
C ILE A 372 -40.55 1.60 -13.45
N PRO A 373 -41.49 1.22 -14.35
CA PRO A 373 -41.44 1.61 -15.76
C PRO A 373 -41.51 3.15 -15.87
N GLY A 374 -40.45 3.76 -16.41
CA GLY A 374 -40.41 5.22 -16.66
C GLY A 374 -39.71 6.07 -15.59
N ALA A 375 -39.26 5.50 -14.47
CA ALA A 375 -38.39 6.22 -13.54
C ALA A 375 -37.02 6.43 -14.19
N GLY A 376 -36.74 7.68 -14.57
CA GLY A 376 -35.40 8.04 -15.09
C GLY A 376 -34.33 7.74 -14.05
N ILE A 377 -33.22 7.20 -14.51
CA ILE A 377 -32.01 6.88 -13.68
C ILE A 377 -31.53 8.15 -12.91
N ALA A 378 -31.92 9.34 -13.36
CA ALA A 378 -31.61 10.62 -12.75
C ALA A 378 -32.33 10.88 -11.40
N ASP A 379 -33.54 10.36 -11.18
CA ASP A 379 -34.28 10.56 -9.93
C ASP A 379 -33.77 9.75 -8.75
N LEU A 380 -32.95 8.69 -9.02
CA LEU A 380 -32.30 7.86 -8.02
C LEU A 380 -30.86 8.32 -7.71
N SER A 381 -30.44 9.48 -8.24
CA SER A 381 -29.07 9.97 -8.15
C SER A 381 -28.71 10.71 -6.85
N GLY A 382 -29.58 10.69 -5.84
CA GLY A 382 -29.24 11.18 -4.50
C GLY A 382 -27.96 10.48 -3.97
N GLY A 383 -27.00 11.24 -3.48
CA GLY A 383 -25.66 10.77 -3.10
C GLY A 383 -25.62 9.57 -2.13
N LEU A 384 -26.72 9.27 -1.42
CA LEU A 384 -26.91 8.07 -0.58
C LEU A 384 -27.06 6.78 -1.42
N ALA A 385 -27.53 6.88 -2.67
CA ALA A 385 -27.81 5.74 -3.52
C ALA A 385 -26.57 5.01 -4.07
N SER A 386 -25.35 5.52 -3.81
CA SER A 386 -24.10 4.93 -4.35
C SER A 386 -23.37 4.01 -3.39
N GLY A 387 -23.77 3.92 -2.12
CA GLY A 387 -23.02 3.20 -1.07
C GLY A 387 -21.64 3.82 -0.73
N ARG A 388 -21.24 4.91 -1.39
CA ARG A 388 -19.95 5.58 -1.19
C ARG A 388 -20.00 6.71 -0.17
N MET A 389 -21.18 7.15 0.24
CA MET A 389 -21.33 8.20 1.23
C MET A 389 -21.24 7.65 2.65
N ILE A 390 -20.64 8.38 3.58
CA ILE A 390 -20.54 7.97 4.98
C ILE A 390 -21.92 7.63 5.56
N GLY A 391 -22.98 8.39 5.21
CA GLY A 391 -24.35 8.13 5.64
C GLY A 391 -24.89 6.76 5.24
N SER A 392 -24.38 6.13 4.18
CA SER A 392 -24.77 4.77 3.75
C SER A 392 -24.41 3.69 4.77
N TYR A 393 -23.54 4.00 5.72
CA TYR A 393 -23.07 3.11 6.79
C TYR A 393 -23.84 3.28 8.09
N SER A 394 -24.90 4.12 8.12
CA SER A 394 -25.72 4.35 9.32
C SER A 394 -26.32 3.03 9.83
N GLY A 395 -26.13 2.73 11.11
CA GLY A 395 -26.65 1.53 11.74
C GLY A 395 -26.03 0.21 11.25
N LEU A 396 -24.94 0.23 10.46
CA LEU A 396 -24.35 -0.99 9.88
C LEU A 396 -23.98 -2.02 10.95
N LEU A 397 -23.52 -1.60 12.14
CA LEU A 397 -23.17 -2.52 13.22
C LEU A 397 -24.39 -3.31 13.72
N ARG A 398 -25.58 -2.72 13.71
CA ARG A 398 -26.85 -3.38 14.10
C ARG A 398 -27.38 -4.27 13.00
N ARG A 399 -27.29 -3.82 11.72
CA ARG A 399 -27.77 -4.58 10.55
C ARG A 399 -26.91 -5.78 10.21
N SER A 400 -25.60 -5.67 10.41
CA SER A 400 -24.63 -6.71 10.17
C SER A 400 -23.46 -6.57 11.12
N ALA A 401 -23.49 -7.33 12.23
CA ALA A 401 -22.38 -7.34 13.18
C ALA A 401 -21.05 -7.75 12.54
N PHE A 402 -21.10 -8.59 11.49
CA PHE A 402 -19.93 -9.02 10.75
C PHE A 402 -19.28 -7.88 9.95
N LEU A 403 -20.05 -7.19 9.11
CA LEU A 403 -19.52 -6.08 8.30
C LEU A 403 -19.26 -4.84 9.17
N GLY A 404 -20.20 -4.48 10.04
CA GLY A 404 -20.07 -3.35 10.94
C GLY A 404 -18.96 -3.55 11.98
N GLY A 405 -18.82 -4.75 12.53
CA GLY A 405 -17.72 -5.11 13.43
C GLY A 405 -16.35 -5.09 12.74
N GLY A 406 -16.26 -5.63 11.52
CA GLY A 406 -15.04 -5.56 10.71
C GLY A 406 -14.63 -4.12 10.42
N LEU A 407 -15.58 -3.26 10.01
CA LEU A 407 -15.29 -1.85 9.76
C LEU A 407 -14.91 -1.11 11.04
N ALA A 408 -15.63 -1.35 12.15
CA ALA A 408 -15.33 -0.76 13.46
C ALA A 408 -13.90 -1.11 13.90
N LEU A 409 -13.50 -2.37 13.75
CA LEU A 409 -12.15 -2.85 14.07
C LEU A 409 -11.09 -2.18 13.18
N ALA A 410 -11.36 -2.05 11.88
CA ALA A 410 -10.47 -1.35 10.95
C ALA A 410 -10.30 0.12 11.32
N LEU A 411 -11.40 0.85 11.56
CA LEU A 411 -11.38 2.27 11.91
C LEU A 411 -10.67 2.53 13.23
N THR A 412 -10.90 1.70 14.26
CA THR A 412 -10.22 1.84 15.57
C THR A 412 -8.74 1.52 15.46
N SER A 413 -8.34 0.57 14.62
CA SER A 413 -6.92 0.30 14.34
C SER A 413 -6.26 1.47 13.61
N LEU A 414 -6.87 2.03 12.56
CA LEU A 414 -6.35 3.21 11.87
C LEU A 414 -6.28 4.44 12.79
N ALA A 415 -7.25 4.60 13.70
CA ALA A 415 -7.23 5.62 14.74
C ALA A 415 -6.11 5.39 15.77
N GLY A 416 -5.74 4.14 16.04
CA GLY A 416 -4.82 3.75 17.10
C GLY A 416 -5.48 3.78 18.48
N ILE A 417 -6.71 3.31 18.57
CA ILE A 417 -7.49 3.22 19.83
C ILE A 417 -8.06 1.81 20.00
N PRO A 418 -8.30 1.34 21.24
CA PRO A 418 -8.98 0.07 21.46
C PRO A 418 -10.36 0.02 20.76
N PRO A 419 -10.79 -1.15 20.25
CA PRO A 419 -10.15 -2.47 20.28
C PRO A 419 -9.05 -2.70 19.23
N GLY A 420 -8.74 -1.74 18.37
CA GLY A 420 -7.71 -1.82 17.32
C GLY A 420 -6.28 -1.69 17.87
N LEU A 421 -5.89 -2.54 18.84
CA LEU A 421 -4.63 -2.46 19.58
C LEU A 421 -3.40 -2.53 18.67
N LEU A 422 -3.47 -3.23 17.54
CA LEU A 422 -2.38 -3.29 16.58
C LEU A 422 -1.97 -1.88 16.10
N GLY A 423 -2.95 -1.05 15.75
CA GLY A 423 -2.70 0.33 15.33
C GLY A 423 -2.11 1.20 16.42
N LEU A 424 -2.54 1.01 17.69
CA LEU A 424 -1.98 1.70 18.84
C LEU A 424 -0.50 1.32 19.03
N VAL A 425 -0.19 0.03 19.05
CA VAL A 425 1.18 -0.48 19.20
C VAL A 425 2.07 0.01 18.05
N ALA A 426 1.56 0.00 16.82
CA ALA A 426 2.29 0.51 15.67
C ALA A 426 2.61 2.02 15.79
N LYS A 427 1.65 2.85 16.25
CA LYS A 427 1.88 4.30 16.48
C LYS A 427 2.89 4.55 17.59
N VAL A 428 2.78 3.84 18.71
CA VAL A 428 3.76 3.93 19.80
C VAL A 428 5.14 3.49 19.31
N GLY A 429 5.21 2.40 18.55
CA GLY A 429 6.45 1.92 17.93
C GLY A 429 7.08 2.95 16.99
N ALA A 430 6.26 3.60 16.16
CA ALA A 430 6.71 4.65 15.24
C ALA A 430 7.21 5.92 15.95
N LEU A 431 6.69 6.22 17.13
CA LEU A 431 7.11 7.40 17.91
C LEU A 431 8.41 7.17 18.70
N ARG A 432 8.72 5.92 19.07
CA ARG A 432 9.93 5.60 19.86
C ARG A 432 11.24 6.13 19.26
N PRO A 433 11.54 5.92 17.95
CA PRO A 433 12.77 6.47 17.34
C PRO A 433 12.82 8.01 17.39
N VAL A 434 11.69 8.69 17.23
CA VAL A 434 11.57 10.14 17.32
C VAL A 434 11.99 10.67 18.69
N LEU A 435 11.49 10.01 19.76
CA LEU A 435 11.82 10.36 21.14
C LEU A 435 13.26 10.02 21.49
N ALA A 436 13.78 8.90 20.98
CA ALA A 436 15.17 8.48 21.21
C ALA A 436 16.20 9.48 20.63
N GLU A 437 15.87 10.12 19.50
CA GLU A 437 16.69 11.15 18.87
C GLU A 437 16.47 12.55 19.49
N GLY A 438 15.61 12.70 20.49
CA GLY A 438 15.34 13.96 21.17
C GLY A 438 14.51 14.97 20.35
N TRP A 439 13.76 14.52 19.35
CA TRP A 439 12.92 15.38 18.49
C TRP A 439 11.60 15.77 19.16
N TRP A 440 11.65 16.44 20.34
CA TRP A 440 10.49 16.75 21.15
C TRP A 440 9.41 17.60 20.44
N VAL A 441 9.83 18.58 19.64
CA VAL A 441 8.90 19.41 18.85
C VAL A 441 8.13 18.53 17.85
N LEU A 442 8.84 17.62 17.18
CA LEU A 442 8.22 16.66 16.26
C LEU A 442 7.23 15.77 17.01
N ALA A 443 7.59 15.27 18.19
CA ALA A 443 6.71 14.42 19.01
C ALA A 443 5.41 15.14 19.41
N VAL A 444 5.46 16.44 19.76
CA VAL A 444 4.28 17.26 20.05
C VAL A 444 3.39 17.41 18.80
N LEU A 445 3.98 17.72 17.64
CA LEU A 445 3.24 17.81 16.38
C LEU A 445 2.58 16.48 15.99
N VAL A 446 3.27 15.37 16.24
CA VAL A 446 2.71 14.01 16.06
C VAL A 446 1.55 13.75 17.00
N ALA A 447 1.65 14.15 18.28
CA ALA A 447 0.56 14.00 19.27
C ALA A 447 -0.70 14.77 18.83
N VAL A 448 -0.56 15.99 18.32
CA VAL A 448 -1.69 16.73 17.70
C VAL A 448 -2.32 15.94 16.55
N ASN A 449 -1.49 15.32 15.69
CA ASN A 449 -1.95 14.53 14.57
C ASN A 449 -2.61 13.20 14.99
N VAL A 450 -2.27 12.63 16.16
CA VAL A 450 -3.03 11.51 16.75
C VAL A 450 -4.47 11.94 17.03
N VAL A 451 -4.66 13.10 17.67
CA VAL A 451 -6.01 13.61 17.98
C VAL A 451 -6.83 13.88 16.70
N LEU A 452 -6.22 14.52 15.70
CA LEU A 452 -6.87 14.73 14.41
C LEU A 452 -7.25 13.41 13.73
N GLY A 453 -6.37 12.42 13.74
CA GLY A 453 -6.64 11.10 13.18
C GLY A 453 -7.78 10.38 13.91
N VAL A 454 -7.82 10.43 15.25
CA VAL A 454 -8.94 9.90 16.03
C VAL A 454 -10.26 10.57 15.60
N ALA A 455 -10.27 11.90 15.45
CA ALA A 455 -11.47 12.62 15.04
C ALA A 455 -11.97 12.19 13.64
N VAL A 456 -11.05 11.95 12.67
CA VAL A 456 -11.40 11.45 11.33
C VAL A 456 -12.15 10.14 11.40
N TYR A 457 -11.57 9.14 12.07
CA TYR A 457 -12.14 7.79 12.08
C TYR A 457 -13.34 7.68 13.02
N PHE A 458 -13.34 8.42 14.15
CA PHE A 458 -14.47 8.45 15.08
C PHE A 458 -15.72 9.06 14.46
N ARG A 459 -15.57 10.04 13.54
CA ARG A 459 -16.69 10.58 12.76
C ARG A 459 -17.42 9.48 11.98
N TRP A 460 -16.69 8.59 11.31
CA TRP A 460 -17.28 7.46 10.58
C TRP A 460 -17.77 6.37 11.54
N PHE A 461 -16.99 6.06 12.58
CA PHE A 461 -17.37 5.09 13.60
C PHE A 461 -18.71 5.43 14.28
N ARG A 462 -18.93 6.71 14.59
CA ARG A 462 -20.21 7.17 15.16
C ARG A 462 -21.40 6.87 14.26
N VAL A 463 -21.24 6.98 12.94
CA VAL A 463 -22.29 6.66 11.96
C VAL A 463 -22.65 5.17 11.98
N LEU A 464 -21.68 4.27 12.23
CA LEU A 464 -21.96 2.83 12.36
C LEU A 464 -22.92 2.52 13.52
N LEU A 465 -22.91 3.35 14.56
CA LEU A 465 -23.73 3.20 15.76
C LEU A 465 -25.06 3.96 15.67
N ALA A 466 -25.21 4.89 14.75
CA ALA A 466 -26.40 5.70 14.60
C ALA A 466 -27.63 4.83 14.27
N ASP A 467 -28.82 5.38 14.55
CA ASP A 467 -30.06 4.73 14.13
C ASP A 467 -30.21 4.77 12.61
N ASP A 468 -30.86 3.74 12.08
CA ASP A 468 -31.16 3.66 10.65
C ASP A 468 -32.12 4.81 10.28
N PRO A 469 -31.87 5.62 9.25
CA PRO A 469 -32.81 6.62 8.81
C PRO A 469 -34.12 5.94 8.43
N ALA A 470 -35.23 6.42 9.00
CA ALA A 470 -36.55 5.85 8.79
C ALA A 470 -36.87 5.70 7.31
N GLY A 471 -37.09 4.47 6.85
CA GLY A 471 -37.59 4.16 5.51
C GLY A 471 -36.67 3.37 4.59
N PHE A 472 -35.41 3.15 4.92
CA PHE A 472 -34.50 2.34 4.11
C PHE A 472 -33.93 1.18 4.91
N THR A 473 -34.70 0.09 5.06
CA THR A 473 -34.20 -1.17 5.59
C THR A 473 -33.89 -2.13 4.44
N PRO A 474 -32.67 -2.14 3.88
CA PRO A 474 -32.25 -3.33 3.14
C PRO A 474 -32.25 -4.48 4.14
N GLY A 475 -32.87 -5.62 3.78
CA GLY A 475 -32.84 -6.84 4.60
C GLY A 475 -31.41 -7.26 4.97
N PRO A 476 -31.19 -8.35 5.72
CA PRO A 476 -29.88 -8.75 6.25
C PRO A 476 -28.81 -8.71 5.15
N GLU A 477 -27.75 -7.94 5.37
CA GLU A 477 -26.68 -7.73 4.40
C GLU A 477 -25.85 -9.02 4.26
N ARG A 478 -26.05 -9.74 3.18
CA ARG A 478 -25.19 -10.86 2.80
C ARG A 478 -24.19 -10.37 1.76
N ALA A 479 -22.93 -10.30 2.15
CA ALA A 479 -21.84 -10.04 1.21
C ALA A 479 -21.64 -11.25 0.28
N HIS A 480 -21.16 -11.01 -0.96
CA HIS A 480 -20.71 -12.09 -1.83
C HIS A 480 -19.66 -12.95 -1.08
N PRO A 481 -19.65 -14.30 -1.24
CA PRO A 481 -18.76 -15.17 -0.46
C PRO A 481 -17.29 -14.79 -0.49
N SER A 482 -16.76 -14.34 -1.63
CA SER A 482 -15.37 -13.89 -1.75
C SER A 482 -15.10 -12.62 -0.94
N VAL A 483 -16.04 -11.67 -0.94
CA VAL A 483 -15.92 -10.43 -0.15
C VAL A 483 -16.06 -10.75 1.34
N ALA A 484 -16.99 -11.65 1.71
CA ALA A 484 -17.13 -12.13 3.08
C ALA A 484 -15.85 -12.82 3.58
N LEU A 485 -15.22 -13.62 2.73
CA LEU A 485 -13.94 -14.27 3.03
C LEU A 485 -12.82 -13.21 3.24
N ALA A 486 -12.75 -12.18 2.39
CA ALA A 486 -11.77 -11.09 2.57
C ALA A 486 -11.97 -10.34 3.88
N VAL A 487 -13.23 -10.03 4.25
CA VAL A 487 -13.56 -9.40 5.55
C VAL A 487 -13.19 -10.32 6.70
N ALA A 488 -13.47 -11.64 6.60
CA ALA A 488 -13.12 -12.62 7.63
C ALA A 488 -11.60 -12.71 7.83
N ILE A 489 -10.84 -12.84 6.75
CA ILE A 489 -9.36 -12.90 6.79
C ILE A 489 -8.80 -11.61 7.39
N GLY A 490 -9.23 -10.44 6.90
CA GLY A 490 -8.77 -9.15 7.40
C GLY A 490 -9.10 -8.94 8.88
N SER A 491 -10.31 -9.30 9.31
CA SER A 491 -10.73 -9.21 10.72
C SER A 491 -9.93 -10.18 11.60
N ALA A 492 -9.76 -11.43 11.17
CA ALA A 492 -8.99 -12.43 11.91
C ALA A 492 -7.53 -11.99 12.08
N LEU A 493 -6.87 -11.54 10.99
CA LEU A 493 -5.50 -11.04 11.05
C LEU A 493 -5.38 -9.84 11.99
N LEU A 494 -6.29 -8.87 11.89
CA LEU A 494 -6.25 -7.67 12.73
C LEU A 494 -6.48 -8.02 14.20
N LEU A 495 -7.38 -8.96 14.51
CA LEU A 495 -7.62 -9.43 15.89
C LEU A 495 -6.40 -10.20 16.42
N VAL A 496 -5.89 -11.18 15.70
CA VAL A 496 -4.73 -11.97 16.13
C VAL A 496 -3.53 -11.08 16.40
N LEU A 497 -3.23 -10.17 15.48
CA LEU A 497 -2.12 -9.23 15.61
C LEU A 497 -2.37 -8.16 16.70
N SER A 498 -3.62 -7.86 17.03
CA SER A 498 -3.97 -6.96 18.17
C SER A 498 -3.79 -7.65 19.52
N VAL A 499 -4.08 -8.96 19.61
CA VAL A 499 -3.88 -9.75 20.83
C VAL A 499 -2.40 -10.10 21.05
N MET A 500 -1.70 -10.38 19.96
CA MET A 500 -0.28 -10.78 19.97
C MET A 500 0.61 -9.83 19.16
N PRO A 501 0.68 -8.53 19.47
CA PRO A 501 1.46 -7.57 18.66
C PRO A 501 2.97 -7.86 18.70
N ALA A 502 3.45 -8.50 19.79
CA ALA A 502 4.83 -8.95 19.92
C ALA A 502 5.22 -9.97 18.84
N TRP A 503 4.28 -10.75 18.32
CA TRP A 503 4.58 -11.70 17.24
C TRP A 503 5.10 -10.99 15.99
N LEU A 504 4.46 -9.90 15.57
CA LEU A 504 4.89 -9.12 14.42
C LEU A 504 6.26 -8.45 14.64
N THR A 505 6.50 -7.93 15.85
CA THR A 505 7.81 -7.33 16.19
C THR A 505 8.91 -8.38 16.32
N ASN A 506 8.58 -9.57 16.82
CA ASN A 506 9.55 -10.67 16.98
C ASN A 506 9.97 -11.30 15.65
N LEU A 507 9.14 -11.22 14.58
CA LEU A 507 9.53 -11.64 13.23
C LEU A 507 10.68 -10.80 12.66
N LEU A 508 10.86 -9.59 13.17
CA LEU A 508 11.86 -8.65 12.67
C LEU A 508 13.15 -8.60 13.52
N GLY A 509 13.20 -9.30 14.63
CA GLY A 509 14.37 -9.39 15.51
C GLY A 509 14.39 -8.38 16.64
#